data_b4b816f2ba30c085aa59dd7f53b7a249
#
_entry.id   b4b816f2ba30c085aa59dd7f53b7a249
#
_cell.length_a   1.000
_cell.length_b   1.000
_cell.length_c   1.000
_cell.angle_alpha   90.00
_cell.angle_beta   90.00
_cell.angle_gamma   90.00
#
_symmetry.space_group_name_H-M   'P 1'
#
loop_
_entity.id
_entity.type
_entity.pdbx_description
1 polymer ?
#
loop_
_entity_poly.entity_id
_entity_poly.type
_entity_poly.pdbx_seq_one_letter_code
_entity_poly.pdbx_strand_id
1 'polypeptide(L)'
;TQQAQAFELLTSAAVRGAFDLEQEPAATRDRYGRHIHGQCVLLARRLLEHGVPLVSVNWHNDGGNFWDTHGNNFPRLQQDLIPPSDRAFSALLEDLSLRGLLDDTLVVMVGEFGRHPRINASAGRDHYP
;
A
#
# COMPACT_ATOMS: atom_id res chain seq x y z
N THR A 1 -0.92 27.03 -14.61
CA THR A 1 0.39 26.40 -14.32
C THR A 1 0.15 25.07 -13.62
N GLN A 2 1.09 24.11 -13.69
CA GLN A 2 1.01 22.82 -12.98
C GLN A 2 0.84 23.00 -11.47
N GLN A 3 1.47 24.01 -10.88
CA GLN A 3 1.32 24.36 -9.47
C GLN A 3 -0.10 24.76 -9.11
N ALA A 4 -0.77 25.55 -9.96
CA ALA A 4 -2.18 25.93 -9.75
C ALA A 4 -3.10 24.70 -9.82
N GLN A 5 -2.87 23.81 -10.78
CA GLN A 5 -3.64 22.56 -10.90
C GLN A 5 -3.43 21.65 -9.70
N ALA A 6 -2.19 21.49 -9.22
CA ALA A 6 -1.89 20.74 -8.02
C ALA A 6 -2.57 21.32 -6.77
N PHE A 7 -2.56 22.65 -6.64
CA PHE A 7 -3.22 23.33 -5.53
C PHE A 7 -4.76 23.18 -5.60
N GLU A 8 -5.36 23.34 -6.78
CA GLU A 8 -6.79 23.11 -6.99
C GLU A 8 -7.19 21.66 -6.63
N LEU A 9 -6.37 20.70 -7.03
CA LEU A 9 -6.60 19.29 -6.74
C LEU A 9 -6.55 19.01 -5.23
N LEU A 10 -5.54 19.53 -4.53
CA LEU A 10 -5.37 19.38 -3.08
C LEU A 10 -6.46 20.11 -2.28
N THR A 11 -7.00 21.20 -2.79
CA THR A 11 -8.01 21.99 -2.10
C THR A 11 -9.44 21.63 -2.51
N SER A 12 -9.62 20.76 -3.51
CA SER A 12 -10.96 20.36 -3.96
C SER A 12 -11.72 19.63 -2.85
N ALA A 13 -13.01 19.89 -2.72
CA ALA A 13 -13.87 19.21 -1.76
C ALA A 13 -13.92 17.70 -2.02
N ALA A 14 -13.83 17.30 -3.29
CA ALA A 14 -13.82 15.90 -3.71
C ALA A 14 -12.58 15.16 -3.19
N VAL A 15 -11.38 15.71 -3.40
CA VAL A 15 -10.15 15.10 -2.93
C VAL A 15 -10.08 15.10 -1.40
N ARG A 16 -10.52 16.18 -0.74
CA ARG A 16 -10.62 16.17 0.74
C ARG A 16 -11.56 15.09 1.25
N GLY A 17 -12.69 14.85 0.57
CA GLY A 17 -13.61 13.77 0.89
C GLY A 17 -12.97 12.38 0.76
N ALA A 18 -12.01 12.21 -0.17
CA ALA A 18 -11.28 10.95 -0.32
C ALA A 18 -10.50 10.55 0.95
N PHE A 19 -9.99 11.52 1.71
CA PHE A 19 -9.25 11.25 2.95
C PHE A 19 -10.14 10.83 4.12
N ASP A 20 -11.44 11.04 4.03
CA ASP A 20 -12.38 10.63 5.08
C ASP A 20 -12.74 9.14 4.93
N LEU A 21 -11.92 8.28 5.55
CA LEU A 21 -12.14 6.83 5.55
C LEU A 21 -13.38 6.40 6.34
N GLU A 22 -13.95 7.25 7.17
CA GLU A 22 -15.19 6.94 7.90
C GLU A 22 -16.41 6.84 6.96
N GLN A 23 -16.32 7.40 5.76
CA GLN A 23 -17.34 7.24 4.72
C GLN A 23 -17.36 5.83 4.10
N GLU A 24 -16.31 5.04 4.30
CA GLU A 24 -16.28 3.66 3.83
C GLU A 24 -17.05 2.73 4.77
N PRO A 25 -17.80 1.78 4.23
CA PRO A 25 -18.44 0.75 5.04
C PRO A 25 -17.42 0.02 5.93
N ALA A 26 -17.82 -0.29 7.16
CA ALA A 26 -16.95 -1.01 8.10
C ALA A 26 -16.41 -2.31 7.48
N ALA A 27 -17.24 -3.05 6.74
CA ALA A 27 -16.85 -4.29 6.06
C ALA A 27 -15.73 -4.07 5.02
N THR A 28 -15.79 -2.96 4.26
CA THR A 28 -14.72 -2.59 3.32
C THR A 28 -13.42 -2.30 4.07
N ARG A 29 -13.48 -1.47 5.10
CA ARG A 29 -12.32 -1.15 5.92
C ARG A 29 -11.71 -2.41 6.57
N ASP A 30 -12.55 -3.31 7.05
CA ASP A 30 -12.12 -4.59 7.64
C ASP A 30 -11.44 -5.47 6.60
N ARG A 31 -11.96 -5.50 5.38
CA ARG A 31 -11.41 -6.29 4.28
C ARG A 31 -9.97 -5.89 3.95
N TYR A 32 -9.68 -4.58 3.84
CA TYR A 32 -8.31 -4.07 3.64
C TYR A 32 -7.40 -4.29 4.86
N GLY A 33 -7.97 -4.52 6.04
CA GLY A 33 -7.27 -4.63 7.31
C GLY A 33 -7.22 -3.32 8.10
N ARG A 34 -7.53 -3.39 9.41
CA ARG A 34 -7.57 -2.23 10.32
C ARG A 34 -6.18 -1.80 10.83
N HIS A 35 -5.14 -2.06 10.08
CA HIS A 35 -3.78 -1.61 10.34
C HIS A 35 -3.39 -0.49 9.37
N ILE A 36 -2.35 0.27 9.70
CA ILE A 36 -1.94 1.46 8.93
C ILE A 36 -1.79 1.16 7.45
N HIS A 37 -1.04 0.12 7.08
CA HIS A 37 -0.82 -0.23 5.67
C HIS A 37 -2.14 -0.51 4.93
N GLY A 38 -3.03 -1.33 5.50
CA GLY A 38 -4.32 -1.64 4.87
C GLY A 38 -5.19 -0.40 4.65
N GLN A 39 -5.23 0.50 5.64
CA GLN A 39 -6.01 1.73 5.50
C GLN A 39 -5.35 2.73 4.53
N CYS A 40 -4.02 2.74 4.42
CA CYS A 40 -3.32 3.52 3.38
C CYS A 40 -3.61 2.99 1.96
N VAL A 41 -3.66 1.67 1.77
CA VAL A 41 -4.02 1.06 0.48
C VAL A 41 -5.48 1.38 0.12
N LEU A 42 -6.39 1.33 1.09
CA LEU A 42 -7.78 1.77 0.89
C LEU A 42 -7.86 3.25 0.51
N LEU A 43 -7.08 4.11 1.18
CA LEU A 43 -7.00 5.52 0.83
C LEU A 43 -6.50 5.73 -0.60
N ALA A 44 -5.50 4.95 -1.03
CA ALA A 44 -4.99 5.02 -2.41
C ALA A 44 -6.10 4.72 -3.43
N ARG A 45 -6.93 3.70 -3.21
CA ARG A 45 -8.09 3.41 -4.07
C ARG A 45 -9.06 4.60 -4.11
N ARG A 46 -9.38 5.21 -2.96
CA ARG A 46 -10.26 6.39 -2.90
C ARG A 46 -9.71 7.58 -3.68
N LEU A 47 -8.41 7.83 -3.55
CA LEU A 47 -7.75 8.91 -4.30
C LEU A 47 -7.82 8.67 -5.81
N LEU A 48 -7.64 7.44 -6.28
CA LEU A 48 -7.83 7.08 -7.69
C LEU A 48 -9.25 7.38 -8.17
N GLU A 49 -10.27 7.02 -7.40
CA GLU A 49 -11.67 7.32 -7.73
C GLU A 49 -11.95 8.83 -7.84
N HIS A 50 -11.17 9.64 -7.15
CA HIS A 50 -11.26 11.10 -7.21
C HIS A 50 -10.31 11.73 -8.24
N GLY A 51 -9.77 10.91 -9.15
CA GLY A 51 -8.98 11.38 -10.29
C GLY A 51 -7.53 11.70 -10.00
N VAL A 52 -6.96 11.21 -8.88
CA VAL A 52 -5.52 11.32 -8.61
C VAL A 52 -4.78 10.30 -9.48
N PRO A 53 -3.96 10.74 -10.45
CA PRO A 53 -3.43 9.84 -11.49
C PRO A 53 -2.30 8.93 -11.01
N LEU A 54 -1.66 9.27 -9.90
CA LEU A 54 -0.55 8.50 -9.32
C LEU A 54 -0.62 8.55 -7.81
N VAL A 55 -0.68 7.40 -7.18
CA VAL A 55 -0.63 7.26 -5.72
C VAL A 55 0.46 6.26 -5.35
N SER A 56 1.35 6.65 -4.46
CA SER A 56 2.38 5.78 -3.90
C SER A 56 2.05 5.47 -2.44
N VAL A 57 2.03 4.19 -2.11
CA VAL A 57 1.86 3.71 -0.73
C VAL A 57 3.14 3.04 -0.30
N ASN A 58 3.88 3.70 0.58
CA ASN A 58 5.09 3.14 1.14
C ASN A 58 4.77 2.35 2.42
N TRP A 59 5.44 1.22 2.61
CA TRP A 59 5.36 0.51 3.88
C TRP A 59 5.96 1.39 4.97
N HIS A 60 5.23 1.60 6.05
CA HIS A 60 5.74 2.35 7.18
C HIS A 60 6.79 1.55 7.96
N ASN A 61 7.77 2.25 8.49
CA ASN A 61 8.75 1.67 9.41
C ASN A 61 8.35 2.07 10.84
N ASP A 62 7.84 1.12 11.61
CA ASP A 62 7.47 1.29 13.02
C ASP A 62 8.57 0.87 13.98
N GLY A 63 9.80 0.69 13.46
CA GLY A 63 10.97 0.29 14.24
C GLY A 63 11.13 -1.24 14.38
N GLY A 64 10.18 -2.04 13.93
CA GLY A 64 10.21 -3.50 14.06
C GLY A 64 9.77 -4.24 12.81
N ASN A 65 8.67 -3.83 12.20
CA ASN A 65 8.01 -4.56 11.10
C ASN A 65 8.20 -3.85 9.76
N PHE A 66 9.38 -3.98 9.19
CA PHE A 66 9.70 -3.45 7.87
C PHE A 66 10.40 -4.51 7.00
N TRP A 67 10.32 -4.33 5.68
CA TRP A 67 10.76 -5.32 4.71
C TRP A 67 12.28 -5.53 4.62
N ASP A 68 13.07 -4.68 5.23
CA ASP A 68 14.54 -4.81 5.28
C ASP A 68 14.97 -5.86 6.32
N THR A 69 14.81 -7.14 5.98
CA THR A 69 14.93 -8.27 6.89
C THR A 69 16.35 -8.85 6.90
N HIS A 70 17.31 -8.13 7.45
CA HIS A 70 18.69 -8.60 7.64
C HIS A 70 18.85 -9.70 8.71
N GLY A 71 17.79 -9.99 9.44
CA GLY A 71 17.72 -11.08 10.41
C GLY A 71 16.34 -11.66 10.49
N ASN A 72 16.25 -12.94 10.85
CA ASN A 72 14.98 -13.65 11.09
C ASN A 72 13.98 -13.50 9.94
N ASN A 73 14.47 -13.55 8.68
CA ASN A 73 13.73 -13.21 7.49
C ASN A 73 12.43 -14.02 7.32
N PHE A 74 12.51 -15.35 7.47
CA PHE A 74 11.38 -16.22 7.18
C PHE A 74 10.21 -16.06 8.17
N PRO A 75 10.43 -16.10 9.48
CA PRO A 75 9.38 -15.84 10.44
C PRO A 75 8.75 -14.44 10.27
N ARG A 76 9.57 -13.41 10.05
CA ARG A 76 9.09 -12.04 9.85
C ARG A 76 8.22 -11.93 8.59
N LEU A 77 8.64 -12.53 7.48
CA LEU A 77 7.82 -12.56 6.27
C LEU A 77 6.51 -13.30 6.51
N GLN A 78 6.58 -14.48 7.10
CA GLN A 78 5.43 -15.37 7.27
C GLN A 78 4.39 -14.83 8.25
N GLN A 79 4.82 -14.18 9.32
CA GLN A 79 3.95 -13.80 10.44
C GLN A 79 3.56 -12.32 10.41
N ASP A 80 4.50 -11.44 10.05
CA ASP A 80 4.34 -10.01 10.28
C ASP A 80 4.12 -9.19 9.00
N LEU A 81 4.76 -9.59 7.88
CA LEU A 81 4.81 -8.74 6.68
C LEU A 81 3.89 -9.20 5.55
N ILE A 82 3.95 -10.49 5.19
CA ILE A 82 3.14 -11.01 4.08
C ILE A 82 1.65 -11.01 4.40
N PRO A 83 1.16 -11.48 5.56
CA PRO A 83 -0.29 -11.57 5.78
C PRO A 83 -1.02 -10.23 5.69
N PRO A 84 -0.57 -9.14 6.36
CA PRO A 84 -1.23 -7.85 6.21
C PRO A 84 -1.05 -7.24 4.81
N SER A 85 0.07 -7.49 4.14
CA SER A 85 0.31 -7.03 2.78
C SER A 85 -0.58 -7.75 1.77
N ASP A 86 -0.65 -9.07 1.82
CA ASP A 86 -1.49 -9.89 0.97
C ASP A 86 -2.97 -9.53 1.12
N ARG A 87 -3.43 -9.36 2.36
CA ARG A 87 -4.79 -8.92 2.64
C ARG A 87 -5.14 -7.58 2.00
N ALA A 88 -4.28 -6.59 2.16
CA ALA A 88 -4.52 -5.26 1.61
C ALA A 88 -4.45 -5.25 0.08
N PHE A 89 -3.47 -5.95 -0.50
CA PHE A 89 -3.25 -6.02 -1.93
C PHE A 89 -4.37 -6.79 -2.65
N SER A 90 -4.78 -7.94 -2.13
CA SER A 90 -5.91 -8.71 -2.68
C SER A 90 -7.23 -7.92 -2.62
N ALA A 91 -7.47 -7.23 -1.50
CA ALA A 91 -8.63 -6.36 -1.36
C ALA A 91 -8.62 -5.21 -2.38
N LEU A 92 -7.45 -4.61 -2.64
CA LEU A 92 -7.30 -3.56 -3.65
C LEU A 92 -7.65 -4.06 -5.05
N LEU A 93 -7.05 -5.16 -5.49
CA LEU A 93 -7.28 -5.71 -6.83
C LEU A 93 -8.74 -6.06 -7.06
N GLU A 94 -9.37 -6.69 -6.08
CA GLU A 94 -10.77 -7.06 -6.16
C GLU A 94 -11.70 -5.83 -6.15
N ASP A 95 -11.41 -4.83 -5.31
CA ASP A 95 -12.20 -3.59 -5.24
C ASP A 95 -12.06 -2.77 -6.54
N LEU A 96 -10.87 -2.66 -7.11
CA LEU A 96 -10.63 -2.03 -8.41
C LEU A 96 -11.39 -2.77 -9.54
N SER A 97 -11.36 -4.10 -9.52
CA SER A 97 -12.08 -4.92 -10.50
C SER A 97 -13.59 -4.72 -10.39
N LEU A 98 -14.16 -4.79 -9.19
CA LEU A 98 -15.59 -4.60 -8.94
C LEU A 98 -16.09 -3.19 -9.33
N ARG A 99 -15.22 -2.20 -9.29
CA ARG A 99 -15.50 -0.81 -9.65
C ARG A 99 -15.23 -0.50 -11.12
N GLY A 100 -14.72 -1.47 -11.89
CA GLY A 100 -14.33 -1.25 -13.30
C GLY A 100 -13.13 -0.34 -13.49
N LEU A 101 -12.29 -0.20 -12.46
CA LEU A 101 -11.09 0.65 -12.48
C LEU A 101 -9.82 -0.12 -12.82
N LEU A 102 -9.83 -1.44 -12.73
CA LEU A 102 -8.62 -2.25 -12.87
C LEU A 102 -8.05 -2.20 -14.30
N ASP A 103 -8.90 -2.11 -15.31
CA ASP A 103 -8.47 -2.09 -16.71
C ASP A 103 -7.70 -0.82 -17.08
N ASP A 104 -7.96 0.27 -16.36
CA ASP A 104 -7.32 1.58 -16.58
C ASP A 104 -6.28 1.92 -15.49
N THR A 105 -5.98 0.98 -14.59
CA THR A 105 -5.07 1.20 -13.46
C THR A 105 -3.91 0.22 -13.47
N LEU A 106 -2.69 0.74 -13.62
CA LEU A 106 -1.49 -0.05 -13.40
C LEU A 106 -1.19 -0.15 -11.90
N VAL A 107 -1.28 -1.35 -11.35
CA VAL A 107 -0.92 -1.63 -9.96
C VAL A 107 0.48 -2.25 -9.91
N VAL A 108 1.40 -1.62 -9.18
CA VAL A 108 2.80 -2.06 -9.07
C VAL A 108 3.12 -2.31 -7.60
N MET A 109 3.65 -3.49 -7.29
CA MET A 109 4.18 -3.84 -5.98
C MET A 109 5.63 -4.26 -6.14
N VAL A 110 6.55 -3.47 -5.60
CA VAL A 110 8.00 -3.66 -5.80
C VAL A 110 8.76 -3.36 -4.52
N GLY A 111 9.95 -3.92 -4.40
CA GLY A 111 10.99 -3.45 -3.48
C GLY A 111 11.94 -2.49 -4.17
N GLU A 112 12.76 -1.83 -3.38
CA GLU A 112 13.74 -0.83 -3.85
C GLU A 112 14.89 -1.45 -4.66
N PHE A 113 15.27 -2.70 -4.30
CA PHE A 113 16.30 -3.51 -4.96
C PHE A 113 16.16 -4.99 -4.57
N GLY A 114 17.01 -5.85 -5.13
CA GLY A 114 17.03 -7.28 -4.84
C GLY A 114 17.56 -7.62 -3.45
N ARG A 115 17.22 -8.81 -2.97
CA ARG A 115 17.78 -9.38 -1.75
C ARG A 115 18.70 -10.55 -2.07
N HIS A 116 19.83 -10.63 -1.39
CA HIS A 116 20.85 -11.66 -1.62
C HIS A 116 20.21 -13.07 -1.52
N PRO A 117 20.46 -13.98 -2.49
CA PRO A 117 19.89 -15.34 -2.44
C PRO A 117 20.41 -16.17 -1.28
N ARG A 118 21.63 -15.88 -0.80
CA ARG A 118 22.21 -16.55 0.38
C ARG A 118 21.64 -15.97 1.66
N ILE A 119 21.27 -16.86 2.57
CA ILE A 119 20.88 -16.50 3.93
C ILE A 119 22.14 -16.24 4.77
N ASN A 120 22.18 -15.12 5.47
CA ASN A 120 23.28 -14.73 6.34
C ASN A 120 23.24 -15.46 7.71
N ALA A 121 24.26 -15.25 8.55
CA ALA A 121 24.37 -15.90 9.87
C ALA A 121 23.22 -15.55 10.83
N SER A 122 22.51 -14.44 10.61
CA SER A 122 21.35 -14.02 11.39
C SER A 122 20.01 -14.52 10.81
N ALA A 123 20.05 -15.51 9.91
CA ALA A 123 18.88 -15.99 9.18
C ALA A 123 18.13 -14.89 8.40
N GLY A 124 18.86 -13.86 7.96
CA GLY A 124 18.37 -12.73 7.19
C GLY A 124 18.84 -12.74 5.75
N ARG A 125 18.35 -11.76 4.97
CA ARG A 125 18.80 -11.55 3.59
C ARG A 125 19.33 -10.12 3.44
N ASP A 126 20.57 -10.04 3.01
CA ASP A 126 21.26 -8.77 2.78
C ASP A 126 20.86 -8.16 1.44
N HIS A 127 21.25 -6.90 1.22
CA HIS A 127 21.03 -6.20 -0.03
C HIS A 127 21.79 -6.88 -1.17
N TYR A 128 21.18 -6.87 -2.35
CA TYR A 128 21.79 -7.36 -3.59
C TYR A 128 21.45 -6.37 -4.70
N PRO A 129 22.44 -5.62 -5.22
CA PRO A 129 22.24 -4.63 -6.26
C PRO A 129 21.84 -5.24 -7.60
#